data_5e7107b0d74c434955256bf1589a6bc0
#
_entry.id   5e7107b0d74c434955256bf1589a6bc0
#
_cell.length_a   1.000
_cell.length_b   1.000
_cell.length_c   1.000
_cell.angle_alpha   90.00
_cell.angle_beta   90.00
_cell.angle_gamma   90.00
#
_symmetry.space_group_name_H-M   'P 1'
#
loop_
_entity.id
_entity.type
_entity.pdbx_description
1 polymer ?
#
loop_
_entity_poly.entity_id
_entity_poly.type
_entity_poly.pdbx_seq_one_letter_code
_entity_poly.pdbx_strand_id
1 'polypeptide(L)'
;MEAAGTAESFNAASAMIKHNGKFVFYSWVTTPITLNISRWHDDGLEFVNTCLVHHTWQQRYVWVPETMRPIIQGSVKIKPLITNEFKLADIKAGFDLADKDDAAIKIVFRP
;
A
#
# COMPACT_ATOMS: atom_id res chain seq x y z
N MET A 1 -0.68 11.04 0.17
CA MET A 1 -1.19 9.68 0.52
C MET A 1 -0.18 9.00 1.40
N GLU A 2 -0.64 8.33 2.43
CA GLU A 2 0.17 7.53 3.35
C GLU A 2 -0.15 6.04 3.09
N ALA A 3 0.86 5.19 2.98
CA ALA A 3 0.72 3.78 2.63
C ALA A 3 1.75 2.85 3.31
N ALA A 4 2.54 3.39 4.26
CA ALA A 4 3.52 2.60 5.01
C ALA A 4 2.97 2.07 6.35
N GLY A 5 2.04 2.81 6.99
CA GLY A 5 1.35 2.37 8.20
C GLY A 5 2.14 2.55 9.49
N THR A 6 3.18 3.38 9.50
CA THR A 6 3.97 3.66 10.70
C THR A 6 3.65 5.04 11.28
N ALA A 7 3.90 5.24 12.58
CA ALA A 7 3.74 6.55 13.22
C ALA A 7 4.58 7.63 12.54
N GLU A 8 5.79 7.29 12.12
CA GLU A 8 6.72 8.18 11.43
C GLU A 8 6.15 8.63 10.08
N SER A 9 5.64 7.70 9.27
CA SER A 9 5.08 7.99 7.96
C SER A 9 3.81 8.85 8.05
N PHE A 10 2.94 8.58 9.03
CA PHE A 10 1.76 9.40 9.30
C PHE A 10 2.13 10.83 9.71
N ASN A 11 3.06 10.97 10.66
CA ASN A 11 3.50 12.28 11.14
C ASN A 11 4.21 13.07 10.03
N ALA A 12 5.09 12.44 9.26
CA ALA A 12 5.77 13.06 8.12
C ALA A 12 4.78 13.48 7.03
N ALA A 13 3.85 12.60 6.63
CA ALA A 13 2.84 12.91 5.63
C ALA A 13 1.92 14.05 6.10
N SER A 14 1.49 14.04 7.36
CA SER A 14 0.68 15.11 7.95
C SER A 14 1.40 16.46 7.92
N ALA A 15 2.71 16.48 8.23
CA ALA A 15 3.50 17.71 8.21
C ALA A 15 3.67 18.33 6.83
N MET A 16 3.58 17.54 5.75
CA MET A 16 3.73 17.98 4.37
C MET A 16 2.44 18.49 3.72
N ILE A 17 1.29 18.31 4.37
CA ILE A 17 0.02 18.71 3.78
C ILE A 17 -0.17 20.23 3.90
N LYS A 18 -0.61 20.84 2.81
CA LYS A 18 -0.96 22.27 2.80
C LYS A 18 -2.28 22.53 3.57
N HIS A 19 -2.52 23.78 3.96
CA HIS A 19 -3.80 24.20 4.54
C HIS A 19 -4.99 23.77 3.66
N ASN A 20 -6.06 23.30 4.27
CA ASN A 20 -7.26 22.76 3.63
C ASN A 20 -6.96 21.58 2.68
N GLY A 21 -5.87 20.86 2.95
CA GLY A 21 -5.44 19.72 2.13
C GLY A 21 -6.10 18.41 2.56
N LYS A 22 -6.02 17.41 1.69
CA LYS A 22 -6.51 16.05 1.97
C LYS A 22 -5.38 15.14 2.41
N PHE A 23 -5.57 14.47 3.52
CA PHE A 23 -4.78 13.35 3.98
C PHE A 23 -5.50 12.06 3.59
N VAL A 24 -4.97 11.37 2.60
CA VAL A 24 -5.50 10.06 2.20
C VAL A 24 -4.61 8.98 2.82
N PHE A 25 -5.18 8.12 3.67
CA PHE A 25 -4.44 6.99 4.18
C PHE A 25 -5.00 5.66 3.63
N TYR A 26 -4.07 4.86 3.14
CA TYR A 26 -4.31 3.60 2.45
C TYR A 26 -3.73 2.40 3.22
N SER A 27 -2.79 2.69 4.13
CA SER A 27 -2.07 1.70 4.90
C SER A 27 -2.97 0.88 5.81
N TRP A 28 -2.54 -0.33 6.09
CA TRP A 28 -3.14 -1.20 7.09
C TRP A 28 -2.40 -1.06 8.42
N VAL A 29 -3.05 -0.47 9.40
CA VAL A 29 -2.50 -0.28 10.75
C VAL A 29 -3.21 -1.22 11.71
N THR A 30 -2.48 -2.18 12.27
CA THR A 30 -3.04 -3.23 13.15
C THR A 30 -2.81 -2.97 14.64
N THR A 31 -1.92 -2.04 14.97
CA THR A 31 -1.58 -1.67 16.35
C THR A 31 -1.78 -0.18 16.58
N PRO A 32 -2.08 0.26 17.81
CA PRO A 32 -2.16 1.69 18.12
C PRO A 32 -0.86 2.42 17.78
N ILE A 33 -0.99 3.59 17.15
CA ILE A 33 0.13 4.48 16.84
C ILE A 33 -0.11 5.85 17.45
N THR A 34 0.97 6.56 17.81
CA THR A 34 0.91 7.93 18.32
C THR A 34 1.08 8.92 17.18
N LEU A 35 0.12 9.84 17.04
CA LEU A 35 0.11 10.86 16.00
C LEU A 35 0.23 12.26 16.61
N ASN A 36 1.01 13.14 15.96
CA ASN A 36 1.00 14.57 16.24
C ASN A 36 -0.08 15.24 15.41
N ILE A 37 -1.20 15.58 16.05
CA ILE A 37 -2.36 16.19 15.42
C ILE A 37 -2.46 17.71 15.66
N SER A 38 -1.41 18.32 16.20
CA SER A 38 -1.43 19.71 16.71
C SER A 38 -1.91 20.73 15.66
N ARG A 39 -1.62 20.52 14.40
CA ARG A 39 -2.01 21.44 13.32
C ARG A 39 -3.24 21.01 12.51
N TRP A 40 -3.80 19.84 12.78
CA TRP A 40 -4.89 19.29 11.96
C TRP A 40 -6.15 20.16 11.96
N HIS A 41 -6.51 20.67 13.13
CA HIS A 41 -7.66 21.56 13.29
C HIS A 41 -7.40 22.92 12.61
N ASP A 42 -6.29 23.55 12.94
CA ASP A 42 -5.96 24.89 12.46
C ASP A 42 -5.74 24.95 10.94
N ASP A 43 -5.17 23.88 10.39
CA ASP A 43 -4.93 23.75 8.94
C ASP A 43 -6.17 23.28 8.17
N GLY A 44 -7.27 22.90 8.84
CA GLY A 44 -8.51 22.44 8.21
C GLY A 44 -8.29 21.19 7.36
N LEU A 45 -7.52 20.21 7.83
CA LEU A 45 -7.19 19.01 7.07
C LEU A 45 -8.39 18.09 6.94
N GLU A 46 -8.65 17.61 5.73
CA GLU A 46 -9.63 16.55 5.45
C GLU A 46 -8.97 15.18 5.47
N PHE A 47 -9.52 14.25 6.27
CA PHE A 47 -9.02 12.88 6.35
C PHE A 47 -9.88 11.94 5.55
N VAL A 48 -9.25 11.21 4.63
CA VAL A 48 -9.91 10.24 3.76
C VAL A 48 -9.33 8.87 4.00
N ASN A 49 -10.14 7.95 4.47
CA ASN A 49 -9.78 6.54 4.55
C ASN A 49 -10.16 5.84 3.25
N THR A 50 -9.25 5.03 2.73
CA THR A 50 -9.52 4.16 1.58
C THR A 50 -9.66 2.72 2.04
N CYS A 51 -10.78 2.08 1.72
CA CYS A 51 -11.02 0.69 2.07
C CYS A 51 -11.59 -0.07 0.90
N LEU A 52 -10.93 -1.18 0.54
CA LEU A 52 -11.41 -2.10 -0.49
C LEU A 52 -12.46 -3.10 0.01
N VAL A 53 -12.55 -3.27 1.33
CA VAL A 53 -13.37 -4.33 1.94
C VAL A 53 -14.87 -4.05 1.86
N HIS A 54 -15.26 -2.77 1.90
CA HIS A 54 -16.67 -2.36 1.90
C HIS A 54 -17.30 -2.26 0.51
N HIS A 55 -16.55 -2.55 -0.54
CA HIS A 55 -17.11 -2.55 -1.88
C HIS A 55 -17.89 -3.83 -2.15
N THR A 56 -19.06 -3.68 -2.77
CA THR A 56 -19.88 -4.80 -3.20
C THR A 56 -19.15 -5.68 -4.22
N TRP A 57 -19.57 -6.93 -4.39
CA TRP A 57 -19.02 -7.81 -5.41
C TRP A 57 -19.07 -7.20 -6.81
N GLN A 58 -20.14 -6.47 -7.14
CA GLN A 58 -20.29 -5.78 -8.42
C GLN A 58 -19.20 -4.72 -8.63
N GLN A 59 -18.84 -3.96 -7.61
CA GLN A 59 -17.78 -2.96 -7.68
C GLN A 59 -16.39 -3.59 -7.87
N ARG A 60 -16.14 -4.76 -7.26
CA ARG A 60 -14.89 -5.50 -7.48
C ARG A 60 -14.70 -5.96 -8.91
N TYR A 61 -15.78 -6.39 -9.59
CA TYR A 61 -15.73 -6.79 -10.99
C TYR A 61 -15.36 -5.64 -11.93
N VAL A 62 -15.66 -4.41 -11.57
CA VAL A 62 -15.25 -3.23 -12.37
C VAL A 62 -13.78 -2.89 -12.12
N TRP A 63 -13.29 -2.99 -10.91
CA TRP A 63 -11.94 -2.56 -10.56
C TRP A 63 -10.84 -3.44 -11.12
N VAL A 64 -11.01 -4.76 -11.07
CA VAL A 64 -9.98 -5.68 -11.53
C VAL A 64 -9.66 -5.45 -13.00
N PRO A 65 -10.62 -5.41 -13.93
CA PRO A 65 -10.36 -5.06 -15.31
C PRO A 65 -9.72 -3.68 -15.50
N GLU A 66 -10.20 -2.67 -14.80
CA GLU A 66 -9.65 -1.30 -14.89
C GLU A 66 -8.21 -1.22 -14.39
N THR A 67 -7.88 -1.93 -13.31
CA THR A 67 -6.52 -2.00 -12.78
C THR A 67 -5.59 -2.81 -13.69
N MET A 68 -6.10 -3.85 -14.31
CA MET A 68 -5.31 -4.70 -15.23
C MET A 68 -5.05 -4.03 -16.58
N ARG A 69 -5.92 -3.15 -17.02
CA ARG A 69 -5.79 -2.47 -18.33
C ARG A 69 -4.44 -1.77 -18.52
N PRO A 70 -3.96 -0.88 -17.64
CA PRO A 70 -2.67 -0.22 -17.79
C PRO A 70 -1.48 -1.19 -17.72
N ILE A 71 -1.63 -2.31 -17.00
CA ILE A 71 -0.61 -3.37 -16.96
C ILE A 71 -0.54 -4.07 -18.32
N ILE A 72 -1.67 -4.47 -18.88
CA ILE A 72 -1.76 -5.14 -20.19
C ILE A 72 -1.28 -4.21 -21.30
N GLN A 73 -1.60 -2.93 -21.25
CA GLN A 73 -1.14 -1.91 -22.19
C GLN A 73 0.35 -1.54 -22.03
N GLY A 74 1.03 -2.03 -21.01
CA GLY A 74 2.45 -1.77 -20.76
C GLY A 74 2.78 -0.39 -20.19
N SER A 75 1.76 0.44 -19.89
CA SER A 75 1.95 1.74 -19.22
C SER A 75 2.35 1.60 -17.75
N VAL A 76 1.99 0.50 -17.12
CA VAL A 76 2.46 0.11 -15.78
C VAL A 76 3.31 -1.16 -15.90
N LYS A 77 4.58 -1.05 -15.51
CA LYS A 77 5.55 -2.15 -15.55
C LYS A 77 5.63 -2.84 -14.20
N ILE A 78 5.10 -4.05 -14.09
CA ILE A 78 5.13 -4.83 -12.83
C ILE A 78 6.27 -5.85 -12.78
N LYS A 79 6.77 -6.30 -13.95
CA LYS A 79 7.85 -7.31 -14.01
C LYS A 79 9.11 -6.94 -13.21
N PRO A 80 9.60 -5.67 -13.24
CA PRO A 80 10.75 -5.29 -12.44
C PRO A 80 10.55 -5.39 -10.92
N LEU A 81 9.31 -5.48 -10.45
CA LEU A 81 9.01 -5.66 -9.03
C LEU A 81 9.20 -7.12 -8.57
N ILE A 82 9.19 -8.08 -9.52
CA ILE A 82 9.47 -9.49 -9.20
C ILE A 82 10.97 -9.64 -9.05
N THR A 83 11.43 -9.68 -7.81
CA THR A 83 12.87 -9.77 -7.49
C THR A 83 13.35 -11.20 -7.36
N ASN A 84 12.47 -12.12 -6.98
CA ASN A 84 12.84 -13.50 -6.69
C ASN A 84 11.77 -14.47 -7.19
N GLU A 85 12.21 -15.58 -7.77
CA GLU A 85 11.33 -16.69 -8.18
C GLU A 85 11.79 -17.98 -7.51
N PHE A 86 10.85 -18.74 -6.96
CA PHE A 86 11.06 -20.03 -6.34
C PHE A 86 10.14 -21.08 -6.96
N LYS A 87 10.51 -22.34 -6.87
CA LYS A 87 9.57 -23.43 -7.08
C LYS A 87 8.62 -23.53 -5.90
N LEU A 88 7.40 -24.00 -6.12
CA LEU A 88 6.42 -24.17 -5.04
C LEU A 88 6.96 -25.11 -3.94
N ALA A 89 7.78 -26.10 -4.30
CA ALA A 89 8.44 -26.99 -3.34
C ALA A 89 9.35 -26.25 -2.34
N ASP A 90 9.88 -25.09 -2.73
CA ASP A 90 10.80 -24.28 -1.93
C ASP A 90 10.10 -23.12 -1.21
N ILE A 91 8.79 -23.23 -0.98
CA ILE A 91 7.93 -22.17 -0.41
C ILE A 91 8.50 -21.61 0.89
N LYS A 92 9.03 -22.47 1.76
CA LYS A 92 9.63 -22.04 3.03
C LYS A 92 10.81 -21.10 2.81
N ALA A 93 11.70 -21.42 1.87
CA ALA A 93 12.87 -20.59 1.57
C ALA A 93 12.46 -19.20 1.04
N GLY A 94 11.41 -19.15 0.22
CA GLY A 94 10.87 -17.88 -0.26
C GLY A 94 10.29 -16.99 0.85
N PHE A 95 9.55 -17.58 1.79
CA PHE A 95 9.04 -16.83 2.95
C PHE A 95 10.16 -16.42 3.91
N ASP A 96 11.15 -17.30 4.15
CA ASP A 96 12.33 -16.97 4.97
C ASP A 96 13.14 -15.80 4.36
N LEU A 97 13.20 -15.72 3.02
CA LEU A 97 13.84 -14.59 2.34
C LEU A 97 13.01 -13.29 2.49
N ALA A 98 11.69 -13.37 2.30
CA ALA A 98 10.80 -12.21 2.45
C ALA A 98 10.87 -11.57 3.85
N ASP A 99 11.13 -12.38 4.87
CA ASP A 99 11.23 -11.92 6.26
C ASP A 99 12.59 -11.30 6.61
N LYS A 100 13.65 -11.62 5.85
CA LYS A 100 15.03 -11.29 6.21
C LYS A 100 15.71 -10.28 5.27
N ASP A 101 15.18 -10.10 4.08
CA ASP A 101 15.83 -9.31 3.03
C ASP A 101 14.89 -8.20 2.51
N ASP A 102 15.16 -6.98 2.92
CA ASP A 102 14.41 -5.79 2.49
C ASP A 102 14.52 -5.52 0.98
N ALA A 103 15.48 -6.13 0.29
CA ALA A 103 15.61 -6.06 -1.16
C ALA A 103 14.62 -6.99 -1.90
N ALA A 104 14.00 -7.94 -1.20
CA ALA A 104 12.98 -8.83 -1.74
C ALA A 104 11.62 -8.12 -1.85
N ILE A 105 11.37 -7.42 -2.96
CA ILE A 105 10.14 -6.62 -3.17
C ILE A 105 8.94 -7.54 -3.45
N LYS A 106 9.09 -8.47 -4.39
CA LYS A 106 8.04 -9.42 -4.75
C LYS A 106 8.64 -10.79 -5.03
N ILE A 107 8.22 -11.76 -4.26
CA ILE A 107 8.57 -13.17 -4.43
C ILE A 107 7.43 -13.91 -5.11
N VAL A 108 7.75 -14.66 -6.16
CA VAL A 108 6.78 -15.46 -6.92
C VAL A 108 7.13 -16.92 -6.80
N PHE A 109 6.13 -17.76 -6.58
CA PHE A 109 6.26 -19.20 -6.58
C PHE A 109 5.67 -19.77 -7.87
N ARG A 110 6.41 -20.67 -8.52
CA ARG A 110 5.95 -21.39 -9.70
C ARG A 110 5.67 -22.85 -9.34
N PRO A 111 4.58 -23.42 -9.85
CA PRO A 111 4.28 -24.85 -9.72
C PRO A 111 5.39 -25.73 -10.26
#